data_a8e577042205b2b5d2f1d4a6c851f307
#
_entry.id   a8e577042205b2b5d2f1d4a6c851f307
#
_cell.length_a   1.000
_cell.length_b   1.000
_cell.length_c   1.000
_cell.angle_alpha   90.00
_cell.angle_beta   90.00
_cell.angle_gamma   90.00
#
_symmetry.space_group_name_H-M   'P 1'
#
loop_
_entity.id
_entity.type
_entity.pdbx_description
1 polymer ?
#
loop_
_entity_poly.entity_id
_entity_poly.type
_entity_poly.pdbx_seq_one_letter_code
_entity_poly.pdbx_strand_id
1 'polypeptide(L)'
;MGSMQHMSRLILSFVVLFALMLLYALPENSLAAPSPKIWLMGEVHDNPDAHAYRLRDVQVLLAKGYRPAILMEQFDVQKQAQLTQAWQTCQKASCVVKAAGGKGWDWSLYEPLIQLALDRRLPLIAANLSREQLRAVMQRGFAAVFDQKTIDRFGLNQPFPATWLAGQRQAIDIGHCNMLPASAIDPMVKGQAARDVMFAKLIADYAPQGVVLIAGNGHVRKDLGVSQWLPAQLQSSAVVSGYVEPSGITTRAFDRVRVVPAHPRPDPCEAFRRPQSRS
;
A
#
# COMPACT_ATOMS: atom_id res chain seq x y z
N MET A 1 -17.16 -10.16 -78.89
CA MET A 1 -16.11 -9.45 -78.11
C MET A 1 -16.62 -8.85 -76.77
N GLY A 2 -17.90 -9.00 -76.41
CA GLY A 2 -18.43 -8.40 -75.12
C GLY A 2 -18.33 -9.26 -73.86
N SER A 3 -18.12 -10.59 -74.00
CA SER A 3 -18.19 -11.52 -72.84
C SER A 3 -16.91 -11.55 -71.97
N MET A 4 -15.72 -11.32 -72.50
CA MET A 4 -14.44 -11.38 -71.77
C MET A 4 -14.17 -10.15 -70.89
N GLN A 5 -14.72 -8.98 -71.28
CA GLN A 5 -14.52 -7.75 -70.50
C GLN A 5 -15.38 -7.71 -69.23
N HIS A 6 -16.55 -8.33 -69.20
CA HIS A 6 -17.40 -8.42 -68.00
C HIS A 6 -16.83 -9.38 -66.96
N MET A 7 -16.22 -10.47 -67.40
CA MET A 7 -15.63 -11.47 -66.53
C MET A 7 -14.35 -10.93 -65.80
N SER A 8 -13.53 -10.14 -66.50
CA SER A 8 -12.35 -9.49 -65.87
C SER A 8 -12.71 -8.44 -64.80
N ARG A 9 -13.79 -7.69 -64.99
CA ARG A 9 -14.25 -6.70 -64.01
C ARG A 9 -14.85 -7.34 -62.75
N LEU A 10 -15.56 -8.46 -62.89
CA LEU A 10 -16.08 -9.21 -61.76
C LEU A 10 -14.97 -9.83 -60.91
N ILE A 11 -13.95 -10.42 -61.53
CA ILE A 11 -12.83 -11.02 -60.82
C ILE A 11 -12.01 -9.93 -60.06
N LEU A 12 -11.78 -8.77 -60.67
CA LEU A 12 -11.05 -7.66 -60.02
C LEU A 12 -11.82 -7.11 -58.81
N SER A 13 -13.17 -7.00 -58.89
CA SER A 13 -14.01 -6.56 -57.79
C SER A 13 -14.00 -7.56 -56.60
N PHE A 14 -14.02 -8.87 -56.89
CA PHE A 14 -13.93 -9.89 -55.83
C PHE A 14 -12.58 -9.93 -55.14
N VAL A 15 -11.48 -9.74 -55.89
CA VAL A 15 -10.11 -9.70 -55.30
C VAL A 15 -9.93 -8.47 -54.45
N VAL A 16 -10.46 -7.30 -54.85
CA VAL A 16 -10.38 -6.06 -54.02
C VAL A 16 -11.26 -6.16 -52.76
N LEU A 17 -12.45 -6.75 -52.83
CA LEU A 17 -13.30 -6.99 -51.64
C LEU A 17 -12.66 -8.00 -50.69
N PHE A 18 -12.03 -9.05 -51.19
CA PHE A 18 -11.37 -10.06 -50.37
C PHE A 18 -10.10 -9.49 -49.71
N ALA A 19 -9.33 -8.63 -50.38
CA ALA A 19 -8.17 -7.92 -49.81
C ALA A 19 -8.59 -6.90 -48.74
N LEU A 20 -9.73 -6.22 -48.93
CA LEU A 20 -10.28 -5.33 -47.91
C LEU A 20 -10.81 -6.09 -46.68
N MET A 21 -11.40 -7.27 -46.82
CA MET A 21 -11.80 -8.12 -45.68
C MET A 21 -10.63 -8.70 -44.92
N LEU A 22 -9.49 -8.98 -45.59
CA LEU A 22 -8.27 -9.44 -44.88
C LEU A 22 -7.58 -8.33 -44.08
N LEU A 23 -7.76 -7.06 -44.46
CA LEU A 23 -7.26 -5.91 -43.69
C LEU A 23 -8.03 -5.67 -42.36
N TYR A 24 -9.29 -6.12 -42.28
CA TYR A 24 -10.10 -6.05 -41.05
C TYR A 24 -9.93 -7.27 -40.14
N ALA A 25 -9.21 -8.30 -40.57
CA ALA A 25 -8.95 -9.52 -39.80
C ALA A 25 -7.56 -9.56 -39.14
N LEU A 26 -6.85 -8.43 -39.08
CA LEU A 26 -5.68 -8.35 -38.23
C LEU A 26 -6.19 -8.46 -36.79
N PRO A 27 -5.74 -9.47 -35.99
CA PRO A 27 -6.06 -9.45 -34.59
C PRO A 27 -5.52 -8.12 -34.05
N GLU A 28 -6.41 -7.29 -33.48
CA GLU A 28 -5.96 -6.25 -32.59
C GLU A 28 -5.07 -6.98 -31.58
N ASN A 29 -3.76 -6.84 -31.73
CA ASN A 29 -2.85 -7.11 -30.64
C ASN A 29 -3.27 -6.12 -29.55
N SER A 30 -4.29 -6.52 -28.79
CA SER A 30 -4.59 -5.94 -27.52
C SER A 30 -3.30 -6.11 -26.71
N LEU A 31 -2.41 -5.11 -26.80
CA LEU A 31 -1.37 -4.94 -25.83
C LEU A 31 -2.12 -4.85 -24.51
N ALA A 32 -2.23 -5.99 -23.84
CA ALA A 32 -2.82 -6.05 -22.52
C ALA A 32 -2.20 -4.91 -21.74
N ALA A 33 -3.03 -3.96 -21.32
CA ALA A 33 -2.56 -2.82 -20.54
C ALA A 33 -1.66 -3.38 -19.43
N PRO A 34 -0.45 -2.88 -19.24
CA PRO A 34 0.45 -3.42 -18.25
C PRO A 34 -0.31 -3.52 -16.94
N SER A 35 -0.38 -4.71 -16.36
CA SER A 35 -1.11 -4.97 -15.12
C SER A 35 -0.73 -3.89 -14.10
N PRO A 36 -1.69 -3.25 -13.46
CA PRO A 36 -1.40 -2.18 -12.53
C PRO A 36 -0.44 -2.71 -11.47
N LYS A 37 0.71 -2.05 -11.31
CA LYS A 37 1.72 -2.44 -10.33
C LYS A 37 1.31 -1.93 -8.95
N ILE A 38 1.47 -2.78 -7.96
CA ILE A 38 1.30 -2.43 -6.56
C ILE A 38 2.69 -2.17 -5.99
N TRP A 39 2.87 -1.01 -5.36
CA TRP A 39 4.11 -0.63 -4.70
C TRP A 39 3.86 -0.51 -3.21
N LEU A 40 4.51 -1.37 -2.43
CA LEU A 40 4.50 -1.33 -0.98
C LEU A 40 5.80 -0.66 -0.55
N MET A 41 5.71 0.60 -0.12
CA MET A 41 6.88 1.41 0.21
C MET A 41 6.95 1.62 1.72
N GLY A 42 7.97 1.03 2.32
CA GLY A 42 8.25 1.10 3.74
C GLY A 42 8.80 2.46 4.17
N GLU A 43 8.96 2.62 5.48
CA GLU A 43 9.66 3.76 6.07
C GLU A 43 10.15 3.46 7.47
N VAL A 44 11.13 4.23 7.91
CA VAL A 44 11.39 4.55 9.31
C VAL A 44 10.71 5.90 9.54
N HIS A 45 9.68 5.93 10.37
CA HIS A 45 8.71 7.03 10.46
C HIS A 45 9.32 8.42 10.74
N ASP A 46 10.42 8.47 11.46
CA ASP A 46 11.10 9.69 11.87
C ASP A 46 12.43 9.95 11.13
N ASN A 47 12.73 9.16 10.07
CA ASN A 47 13.98 9.31 9.31
C ASN A 47 13.77 10.15 8.05
N PRO A 48 14.27 11.42 7.99
CA PRO A 48 14.07 12.30 6.84
C PRO A 48 14.66 11.74 5.53
N ASP A 49 15.78 11.02 5.60
CA ASP A 49 16.40 10.43 4.41
C ASP A 49 15.53 9.32 3.81
N ALA A 50 14.90 8.48 4.66
CA ALA A 50 13.94 7.48 4.20
C ALA A 50 12.78 8.13 3.44
N HIS A 51 12.23 9.23 3.98
CA HIS A 51 11.16 10.00 3.32
C HIS A 51 11.61 10.62 2.00
N ALA A 52 12.81 11.21 1.95
CA ALA A 52 13.34 11.85 0.75
C ALA A 52 13.58 10.84 -0.37
N TYR A 53 14.16 9.67 -0.07
CA TYR A 53 14.39 8.62 -1.08
C TYR A 53 13.06 8.03 -1.57
N ARG A 54 12.13 7.75 -0.68
CA ARG A 54 10.79 7.25 -1.05
C ARG A 54 10.06 8.24 -1.96
N LEU A 55 10.11 9.54 -1.65
CA LEU A 55 9.51 10.58 -2.49
C LEU A 55 10.11 10.57 -3.91
N ARG A 56 11.44 10.44 -4.03
CA ARG A 56 12.11 10.33 -5.34
C ARG A 56 11.65 9.09 -6.11
N ASP A 57 11.51 7.96 -5.44
CA ASP A 57 11.05 6.73 -6.09
C ASP A 57 9.60 6.87 -6.59
N VAL A 58 8.71 7.53 -5.83
CA VAL A 58 7.35 7.87 -6.30
C VAL A 58 7.41 8.82 -7.51
N GLN A 59 8.25 9.86 -7.47
CA GLN A 59 8.42 10.78 -8.61
C GLN A 59 8.88 10.05 -9.87
N VAL A 60 9.80 9.08 -9.76
CA VAL A 60 10.26 8.24 -10.88
C VAL A 60 9.11 7.41 -11.45
N LEU A 61 8.25 6.84 -10.62
CA LEU A 61 7.05 6.12 -11.07
C LEU A 61 6.10 7.03 -11.85
N LEU A 62 5.84 8.23 -11.33
CA LEU A 62 4.97 9.21 -11.98
C LEU A 62 5.55 9.71 -13.30
N ALA A 63 6.88 9.90 -13.39
CA ALA A 63 7.56 10.28 -14.63
C ALA A 63 7.41 9.22 -15.74
N LYS A 64 7.25 7.95 -15.36
CA LYS A 64 6.97 6.83 -16.28
C LYS A 64 5.48 6.71 -16.66
N GLY A 65 4.66 7.69 -16.32
CA GLY A 65 3.23 7.69 -16.64
C GLY A 65 2.34 6.97 -15.62
N TYR A 66 2.91 6.41 -14.53
CA TYR A 66 2.11 5.74 -13.51
C TYR A 66 1.24 6.76 -12.74
N ARG A 67 -0.02 6.41 -12.48
CA ARG A 67 -1.01 7.30 -11.82
C ARG A 67 -1.76 6.53 -10.73
N PRO A 68 -1.08 6.14 -9.64
CA PRO A 68 -1.66 5.30 -8.59
C PRO A 68 -2.57 6.07 -7.64
N ALA A 69 -3.40 5.35 -6.88
CA ALA A 69 -3.86 5.83 -5.59
C ALA A 69 -2.71 5.76 -4.57
N ILE A 70 -2.58 6.80 -3.75
CA ILE A 70 -1.61 6.87 -2.66
C ILE A 70 -2.32 6.53 -1.36
N LEU A 71 -2.09 5.33 -0.85
CA LEU A 71 -2.61 4.84 0.42
C LEU A 71 -1.62 5.21 1.53
N MET A 72 -2.07 5.89 2.57
CA MET A 72 -1.19 6.36 3.64
C MET A 72 -1.63 5.84 5.01
N GLU A 73 -0.71 5.15 5.70
CA GLU A 73 -0.89 4.70 7.09
C GLU A 73 -1.15 5.88 8.04
N GLN A 74 -0.68 7.07 7.70
CA GLN A 74 -0.73 8.25 8.55
C GLN A 74 -2.15 8.83 8.70
N PHE A 75 -3.08 8.42 7.84
CA PHE A 75 -4.48 8.84 7.92
C PHE A 75 -5.38 7.68 8.35
N ASP A 76 -6.22 7.93 9.34
CA ASP A 76 -7.23 6.98 9.82
C ASP A 76 -8.38 6.85 8.82
N VAL A 77 -8.80 5.62 8.49
CA VAL A 77 -9.90 5.34 7.54
C VAL A 77 -11.21 6.05 7.87
N GLN A 78 -11.47 6.30 9.16
CA GLN A 78 -12.64 7.04 9.63
C GLN A 78 -12.64 8.50 9.16
N LYS A 79 -11.48 9.03 8.74
CA LYS A 79 -11.33 10.39 8.23
C LYS A 79 -11.29 10.49 6.71
N GLN A 80 -11.61 9.41 5.98
CA GLN A 80 -11.57 9.42 4.53
C GLN A 80 -12.46 10.50 3.92
N ALA A 81 -13.63 10.76 4.47
CA ALA A 81 -14.51 11.82 3.96
C ALA A 81 -13.88 13.21 4.06
N GLN A 82 -13.27 13.53 5.22
CA GLN A 82 -12.55 14.77 5.43
C GLN A 82 -11.31 14.87 4.51
N LEU A 83 -10.58 13.76 4.35
CA LEU A 83 -9.42 13.70 3.46
C LEU A 83 -9.83 13.93 2.00
N THR A 84 -10.93 13.33 1.55
CA THR A 84 -11.45 13.51 0.19
C THR A 84 -11.88 14.96 -0.05
N GLN A 85 -12.60 15.56 0.90
CA GLN A 85 -12.99 16.97 0.80
C GLN A 85 -11.75 17.90 0.76
N ALA A 86 -10.78 17.66 1.65
CA ALA A 86 -9.56 18.45 1.69
C ALA A 86 -8.75 18.29 0.39
N TRP A 87 -8.63 17.07 -0.14
CA TRP A 87 -7.96 16.82 -1.42
C TRP A 87 -8.59 17.59 -2.59
N GLN A 88 -9.93 17.79 -2.57
CA GLN A 88 -10.64 18.55 -3.61
C GLN A 88 -10.49 20.06 -3.46
N THR A 89 -10.36 20.58 -2.24
CA THR A 89 -10.43 22.02 -1.93
C THR A 89 -9.09 22.63 -1.56
N CYS A 90 -8.15 21.88 -1.01
CA CYS A 90 -6.84 22.37 -0.61
C CYS A 90 -5.86 22.44 -1.79
N GLN A 91 -5.04 23.48 -1.82
CA GLN A 91 -3.91 23.62 -2.75
C GLN A 91 -2.56 23.28 -2.10
N LYS A 92 -2.52 23.21 -0.75
CA LYS A 92 -1.30 22.99 0.03
C LYS A 92 -1.47 21.76 0.92
N ALA A 93 -0.40 20.97 1.04
CA ALA A 93 -0.35 19.81 1.91
C ALA A 93 -0.72 20.12 3.36
N SER A 94 -0.24 21.25 3.90
CA SER A 94 -0.57 21.69 5.26
C SER A 94 -2.08 21.89 5.51
N CYS A 95 -2.84 22.29 4.48
CA CYS A 95 -4.30 22.39 4.54
C CYS A 95 -4.94 20.98 4.67
N VAL A 96 -4.45 20.00 3.90
CA VAL A 96 -4.91 18.62 3.98
C VAL A 96 -4.61 18.02 5.36
N VAL A 97 -3.40 18.24 5.85
CA VAL A 97 -2.98 17.79 7.19
C VAL A 97 -3.85 18.41 8.28
N LYS A 98 -4.14 19.70 8.19
CA LYS A 98 -5.02 20.39 9.15
C LYS A 98 -6.44 19.80 9.17
N ALA A 99 -6.96 19.40 8.00
CA ALA A 99 -8.33 18.86 7.87
C ALA A 99 -8.46 17.40 8.32
N ALA A 100 -7.50 16.54 7.97
CA ALA A 100 -7.61 15.11 8.15
C ALA A 100 -6.47 14.47 8.96
N GLY A 101 -5.37 15.18 9.20
CA GLY A 101 -4.20 14.68 9.93
C GLY A 101 -4.51 14.32 11.38
N GLY A 102 -3.89 13.26 11.86
CA GLY A 102 -3.94 12.81 13.25
C GLY A 102 -2.77 13.37 14.09
N LYS A 103 -2.82 13.11 15.40
CA LYS A 103 -1.71 13.37 16.31
C LYS A 103 -0.70 12.20 16.24
N GLY A 104 0.57 12.48 16.53
CA GLY A 104 1.62 11.46 16.67
C GLY A 104 2.45 11.24 15.40
N TRP A 105 2.24 12.04 14.37
CA TRP A 105 3.07 12.07 13.16
C TRP A 105 3.81 13.41 13.04
N ASP A 106 5.07 13.36 12.64
CA ASP A 106 5.76 14.56 12.15
C ASP A 106 5.34 14.82 10.70
N TRP A 107 4.30 15.62 10.55
CA TRP A 107 3.70 15.89 9.25
C TRP A 107 4.65 16.59 8.28
N SER A 108 5.68 17.28 8.77
CA SER A 108 6.68 17.93 7.92
C SER A 108 7.40 16.93 7.00
N LEU A 109 7.56 15.68 7.45
CA LEU A 109 8.16 14.59 6.68
C LEU A 109 7.21 14.05 5.58
N TYR A 110 5.90 14.19 5.75
CA TYR A 110 4.88 13.66 4.83
C TYR A 110 4.34 14.71 3.86
N GLU A 111 4.37 15.99 4.24
CA GLU A 111 3.87 17.10 3.42
C GLU A 111 4.44 17.11 1.99
N PRO A 112 5.73 16.81 1.71
CA PRO A 112 6.25 16.77 0.35
C PRO A 112 5.56 15.71 -0.53
N LEU A 113 5.22 14.54 0.00
CA LEU A 113 4.50 13.50 -0.73
C LEU A 113 3.02 13.88 -0.92
N ILE A 114 2.38 14.44 0.11
CA ILE A 114 1.00 14.92 0.03
C ILE A 114 0.90 16.03 -1.01
N GLN A 115 1.85 16.97 -1.03
CA GLN A 115 1.90 18.03 -2.04
C GLN A 115 2.06 17.48 -3.45
N LEU A 116 2.97 16.51 -3.64
CA LEU A 116 3.14 15.82 -4.92
C LEU A 116 1.83 15.15 -5.39
N ALA A 117 1.09 14.53 -4.46
CA ALA A 117 -0.20 13.91 -4.77
C ALA A 117 -1.24 14.96 -5.19
N LEU A 118 -1.32 16.11 -4.50
CA LEU A 118 -2.19 17.23 -4.87
C LEU A 118 -1.83 17.77 -6.27
N ASP A 119 -0.56 18.10 -6.51
CA ASP A 119 -0.07 18.69 -7.77
C ASP A 119 -0.32 17.78 -8.97
N ARG A 120 -0.28 16.47 -8.74
CA ARG A 120 -0.49 15.43 -9.76
C ARG A 120 -1.91 14.87 -9.79
N ARG A 121 -2.80 15.40 -8.94
CA ARG A 121 -4.20 14.97 -8.78
C ARG A 121 -4.32 13.46 -8.54
N LEU A 122 -3.41 12.89 -7.72
CA LEU A 122 -3.46 11.49 -7.33
C LEU A 122 -4.41 11.32 -6.15
N PRO A 123 -5.29 10.31 -6.16
CA PRO A 123 -6.16 10.04 -5.02
C PRO A 123 -5.34 9.77 -3.75
N LEU A 124 -5.66 10.47 -2.65
CA LEU A 124 -5.14 10.19 -1.31
C LEU A 124 -6.15 9.36 -0.54
N ILE A 125 -5.71 8.23 -0.03
CA ILE A 125 -6.55 7.26 0.67
C ILE A 125 -6.04 7.08 2.08
N ALA A 126 -6.91 7.30 3.05
CA ALA A 126 -6.67 6.99 4.45
C ALA A 126 -6.65 5.48 4.64
N ALA A 127 -5.56 4.93 5.18
CA ALA A 127 -5.39 3.49 5.17
C ALA A 127 -5.32 2.85 6.57
N ASN A 128 -5.11 3.62 7.64
CA ASN A 128 -4.94 3.06 8.96
C ASN A 128 -6.25 2.89 9.72
N LEU A 129 -6.26 1.94 10.64
CA LEU A 129 -7.26 1.88 11.70
C LEU A 129 -6.91 2.90 12.80
N SER A 130 -7.90 3.61 13.31
CA SER A 130 -7.72 4.52 14.43
C SER A 130 -7.29 3.76 15.69
N ARG A 131 -6.70 4.49 16.65
CA ARG A 131 -6.34 3.90 17.96
C ARG A 131 -7.53 3.27 18.67
N GLU A 132 -8.72 3.84 18.50
CA GLU A 132 -9.96 3.30 19.06
C GLU A 132 -10.34 1.98 18.40
N GLN A 133 -10.32 1.93 17.07
CA GLN A 133 -10.60 0.70 16.32
C GLN A 133 -9.59 -0.41 16.66
N LEU A 134 -8.29 -0.09 16.76
CA LEU A 134 -7.26 -1.05 17.16
C LEU A 134 -7.50 -1.59 18.57
N ARG A 135 -7.84 -0.70 19.52
CA ARG A 135 -8.18 -1.12 20.88
C ARG A 135 -9.42 -2.04 20.89
N ALA A 136 -10.41 -1.72 20.07
CA ALA A 136 -11.60 -2.57 19.93
C ALA A 136 -11.25 -3.95 19.37
N VAL A 137 -10.38 -4.05 18.35
CA VAL A 137 -9.90 -5.35 17.83
C VAL A 137 -9.13 -6.12 18.89
N MET A 138 -8.21 -5.49 19.59
CA MET A 138 -7.39 -6.13 20.63
C MET A 138 -8.25 -6.71 21.77
N GLN A 139 -9.34 -6.03 22.13
CA GLN A 139 -10.22 -6.42 23.25
C GLN A 139 -11.35 -7.36 22.84
N ARG A 140 -11.96 -7.16 21.65
CA ARG A 140 -13.20 -7.81 21.25
C ARG A 140 -13.07 -8.63 19.96
N GLY A 141 -11.88 -8.63 19.34
CA GLY A 141 -11.62 -9.35 18.07
C GLY A 141 -12.02 -8.56 16.83
N PHE A 142 -11.81 -9.19 15.67
CA PHE A 142 -11.92 -8.53 14.36
C PHE A 142 -13.32 -8.06 14.01
N ALA A 143 -14.36 -8.72 14.49
CA ALA A 143 -15.77 -8.32 14.29
C ALA A 143 -16.12 -6.93 14.89
N ALA A 144 -15.26 -6.39 15.75
CA ALA A 144 -15.42 -5.03 16.26
C ALA A 144 -15.18 -3.94 15.19
N VAL A 145 -14.54 -4.28 14.08
CA VAL A 145 -14.13 -3.33 13.03
C VAL A 145 -14.47 -3.81 11.62
N PHE A 146 -14.42 -5.11 11.37
CA PHE A 146 -14.68 -5.69 10.06
C PHE A 146 -16.05 -6.37 10.00
N ASP A 147 -16.69 -6.24 8.85
CA ASP A 147 -17.91 -7.01 8.53
C ASP A 147 -17.58 -8.50 8.29
N GLN A 148 -18.60 -9.35 8.31
CA GLN A 148 -18.43 -10.79 8.15
C GLN A 148 -17.80 -11.14 6.81
N LYS A 149 -18.15 -10.44 5.74
CA LYS A 149 -17.56 -10.65 4.41
C LYS A 149 -16.05 -10.42 4.39
N THR A 150 -15.57 -9.40 5.09
CA THR A 150 -14.13 -9.12 5.25
C THR A 150 -13.46 -10.20 6.11
N ILE A 151 -14.09 -10.60 7.22
CA ILE A 151 -13.59 -11.67 8.09
C ILE A 151 -13.40 -12.96 7.31
N ASP A 152 -14.40 -13.37 6.55
CA ASP A 152 -14.35 -14.61 5.76
C ASP A 152 -13.33 -14.51 4.62
N ARG A 153 -13.30 -13.38 3.90
CA ARG A 153 -12.36 -13.16 2.81
C ARG A 153 -10.90 -13.26 3.22
N PHE A 154 -10.57 -12.77 4.41
CA PHE A 154 -9.20 -12.75 4.93
C PHE A 154 -8.93 -13.86 5.94
N GLY A 155 -9.87 -14.79 6.18
CA GLY A 155 -9.70 -15.91 7.09
C GLY A 155 -9.45 -15.52 8.54
N LEU A 156 -9.99 -14.37 8.99
CA LEU A 156 -9.74 -13.84 10.33
C LEU A 156 -10.41 -14.63 11.47
N ASN A 157 -11.29 -15.55 11.12
CA ASN A 157 -11.92 -16.54 12.00
C ASN A 157 -11.12 -17.85 12.13
N GLN A 158 -9.99 -17.98 11.40
CA GLN A 158 -9.13 -19.15 11.44
C GLN A 158 -7.86 -18.87 12.27
N PRO A 159 -7.22 -19.91 12.80
CA PRO A 159 -5.91 -19.76 13.42
C PRO A 159 -4.88 -19.22 12.41
N PHE A 160 -4.05 -18.29 12.84
CA PHE A 160 -2.95 -17.82 12.01
C PHE A 160 -1.89 -18.90 11.77
N PRO A 161 -1.21 -18.93 10.62
CA PRO A 161 -0.10 -19.83 10.38
C PRO A 161 0.96 -19.70 11.48
N ALA A 162 1.41 -20.84 12.02
CA ALA A 162 2.28 -20.86 13.20
C ALA A 162 3.59 -20.07 13.00
N THR A 163 4.19 -20.15 11.81
CA THR A 163 5.41 -19.42 11.46
C THR A 163 5.19 -17.92 11.41
N TRP A 164 4.07 -17.45 10.83
CA TRP A 164 3.70 -16.05 10.80
C TRP A 164 3.44 -15.53 12.21
N LEU A 165 2.67 -16.27 13.01
CA LEU A 165 2.35 -15.89 14.39
C LEU A 165 3.61 -15.78 15.26
N ALA A 166 4.55 -16.72 15.15
CA ALA A 166 5.83 -16.66 15.85
C ALA A 166 6.64 -15.43 15.44
N GLY A 167 6.71 -15.15 14.13
CA GLY A 167 7.42 -13.96 13.61
C GLY A 167 6.79 -12.65 14.08
N GLN A 168 5.46 -12.55 14.09
CA GLN A 168 4.76 -11.35 14.59
C GLN A 168 5.00 -11.14 16.09
N ARG A 169 4.91 -12.19 16.91
CA ARG A 169 5.20 -12.12 18.33
C ARG A 169 6.62 -11.60 18.59
N GLN A 170 7.60 -12.17 17.88
CA GLN A 170 8.99 -11.75 17.96
C GLN A 170 9.18 -10.27 17.55
N ALA A 171 8.57 -9.86 16.42
CA ALA A 171 8.69 -8.48 15.95
C ALA A 171 8.07 -7.46 16.94
N ILE A 172 6.93 -7.81 17.55
CA ILE A 172 6.27 -7.00 18.58
C ILE A 172 7.15 -6.90 19.82
N ASP A 173 7.69 -8.02 20.30
CA ASP A 173 8.49 -8.06 21.51
C ASP A 173 9.77 -7.24 21.35
N ILE A 174 10.50 -7.42 20.24
CA ILE A 174 11.68 -6.62 19.88
C ILE A 174 11.33 -5.14 19.76
N GLY A 175 10.25 -4.79 19.07
CA GLY A 175 9.80 -3.40 18.88
C GLY A 175 9.38 -2.71 20.18
N HIS A 176 9.18 -3.48 21.25
CA HIS A 176 8.89 -2.99 22.61
C HIS A 176 10.00 -3.34 23.61
N CYS A 177 11.21 -3.55 23.09
CA CYS A 177 12.43 -3.73 23.90
C CYS A 177 12.42 -4.99 24.78
N ASN A 178 11.65 -6.02 24.39
CA ASN A 178 11.44 -7.25 25.16
C ASN A 178 10.89 -6.98 26.58
N MET A 179 10.11 -5.91 26.73
CA MET A 179 9.58 -5.46 28.03
C MET A 179 8.05 -5.57 28.14
N LEU A 180 7.39 -6.16 27.15
CA LEU A 180 5.95 -6.40 27.21
C LEU A 180 5.62 -7.58 28.12
N PRO A 181 4.53 -7.49 28.92
CA PRO A 181 3.98 -8.68 29.55
C PRO A 181 3.46 -9.64 28.47
N ALA A 182 3.67 -10.94 28.66
CA ALA A 182 3.26 -11.97 27.70
C ALA A 182 1.77 -11.87 27.30
N SER A 183 0.92 -11.45 28.23
CA SER A 183 -0.52 -11.23 27.98
C SER A 183 -0.85 -10.11 27.00
N ALA A 184 0.08 -9.19 26.74
CA ALA A 184 -0.12 -8.07 25.81
C ALA A 184 0.24 -8.44 24.36
N ILE A 185 1.09 -9.46 24.15
CA ILE A 185 1.64 -9.76 22.82
C ILE A 185 0.55 -10.22 21.85
N ASP A 186 -0.27 -11.21 22.18
CA ASP A 186 -1.31 -11.73 21.29
C ASP A 186 -2.40 -10.71 20.94
N PRO A 187 -2.91 -9.88 21.86
CA PRO A 187 -3.74 -8.74 21.48
C PRO A 187 -3.08 -7.81 20.46
N MET A 188 -1.78 -7.51 20.62
CA MET A 188 -1.05 -6.66 19.67
C MET A 188 -0.85 -7.34 18.31
N VAL A 189 -0.62 -8.66 18.25
CA VAL A 189 -0.63 -9.42 16.99
C VAL A 189 -1.94 -9.24 16.26
N LYS A 190 -3.09 -9.31 16.94
CA LYS A 190 -4.41 -9.05 16.34
C LYS A 190 -4.50 -7.61 15.81
N GLY A 191 -3.95 -6.64 16.53
CA GLY A 191 -3.90 -5.24 16.09
C GLY A 191 -3.08 -5.04 14.81
N GLN A 192 -1.91 -5.69 14.70
CA GLN A 192 -1.08 -5.66 13.50
C GLN A 192 -1.78 -6.34 12.32
N ALA A 193 -2.33 -7.54 12.53
CA ALA A 193 -3.13 -8.23 11.52
C ALA A 193 -4.29 -7.37 11.01
N ALA A 194 -5.00 -6.67 11.90
CA ALA A 194 -6.10 -5.81 11.50
C ALA A 194 -5.65 -4.64 10.62
N ARG A 195 -4.51 -4.01 10.92
CA ARG A 195 -3.94 -2.97 10.05
C ARG A 195 -3.60 -3.52 8.67
N ASP A 196 -2.86 -4.63 8.63
CA ASP A 196 -2.43 -5.23 7.37
C ASP A 196 -3.61 -5.70 6.53
N VAL A 197 -4.65 -6.24 7.15
CA VAL A 197 -5.92 -6.59 6.46
C VAL A 197 -6.62 -5.35 5.92
N MET A 198 -6.66 -4.23 6.66
CA MET A 198 -7.21 -2.99 6.15
C MET A 198 -6.42 -2.48 4.94
N PHE A 199 -5.08 -2.50 5.01
CA PHE A 199 -4.23 -2.17 3.86
C PHE A 199 -4.51 -3.09 2.67
N ALA A 200 -4.55 -4.40 2.88
CA ALA A 200 -4.80 -5.38 1.82
C ALA A 200 -6.17 -5.20 1.16
N LYS A 201 -7.20 -4.90 1.96
CA LYS A 201 -8.55 -4.58 1.46
C LYS A 201 -8.51 -3.35 0.55
N LEU A 202 -7.92 -2.26 1.02
CA LEU A 202 -7.83 -1.02 0.24
C LEU A 202 -6.96 -1.19 -1.01
N ILE A 203 -5.84 -1.92 -0.92
CA ILE A 203 -5.03 -2.26 -2.09
C ILE A 203 -5.88 -2.99 -3.12
N ALA A 204 -6.68 -3.96 -2.73
CA ALA A 204 -7.54 -4.69 -3.66
C ALA A 204 -8.62 -3.81 -4.28
N ASP A 205 -9.19 -2.88 -3.51
CA ASP A 205 -10.22 -1.95 -3.98
C ASP A 205 -9.65 -0.96 -5.03
N TYR A 206 -8.38 -0.54 -4.89
CA TYR A 206 -7.72 0.42 -5.78
C TYR A 206 -6.75 -0.21 -6.78
N ALA A 207 -6.55 -1.53 -6.77
CA ALA A 207 -5.62 -2.24 -7.67
C ALA A 207 -5.86 -1.95 -9.17
N PRO A 208 -7.09 -1.80 -9.69
CA PRO A 208 -7.32 -1.52 -11.10
C PRO A 208 -6.62 -0.27 -11.63
N GLN A 209 -6.49 0.79 -10.83
CA GLN A 209 -5.78 2.01 -11.21
C GLN A 209 -4.30 2.02 -10.82
N GLY A 210 -3.88 1.04 -10.00
CA GLY A 210 -2.57 0.97 -9.40
C GLY A 210 -2.49 1.64 -8.02
N VAL A 211 -1.56 1.17 -7.19
CA VAL A 211 -1.46 1.54 -5.78
C VAL A 211 -0.02 1.80 -5.38
N VAL A 212 0.20 2.85 -4.60
CA VAL A 212 1.37 3.02 -3.74
C VAL A 212 0.89 3.05 -2.30
N LEU A 213 1.27 2.06 -1.50
CA LEU A 213 1.08 2.08 -0.06
C LEU A 213 2.31 2.69 0.61
N ILE A 214 2.09 3.64 1.51
CA ILE A 214 3.09 4.25 2.38
C ILE A 214 2.82 3.82 3.80
N ALA A 215 3.70 3.00 4.36
CA ALA A 215 3.55 2.48 5.72
C ALA A 215 4.92 2.15 6.33
N GLY A 216 4.96 1.93 7.64
CA GLY A 216 6.18 1.49 8.30
C GLY A 216 6.74 0.20 7.70
N ASN A 217 8.07 0.03 7.73
CA ASN A 217 8.74 -1.17 7.19
C ASN A 217 8.16 -2.49 7.72
N GLY A 218 7.67 -2.50 8.97
CA GLY A 218 7.03 -3.67 9.58
C GLY A 218 5.78 -4.13 8.82
N HIS A 219 4.99 -3.18 8.29
CA HIS A 219 3.76 -3.46 7.57
C HIS A 219 3.96 -3.86 6.11
N VAL A 220 5.05 -3.40 5.47
CA VAL A 220 5.26 -3.71 4.05
C VAL A 220 6.10 -4.97 3.82
N ARG A 221 6.83 -5.46 4.81
CA ARG A 221 7.69 -6.65 4.65
C ARG A 221 6.91 -7.88 4.17
N LYS A 222 7.53 -8.67 3.28
CA LYS A 222 6.88 -9.79 2.59
C LYS A 222 6.51 -10.95 3.52
N ASP A 223 7.30 -11.17 4.56
CA ASP A 223 7.17 -12.33 5.44
C ASP A 223 6.12 -12.16 6.55
N LEU A 224 5.84 -10.92 6.98
CA LEU A 224 4.93 -10.64 8.09
C LEU A 224 3.82 -9.64 7.77
N GLY A 225 4.08 -8.69 6.85
CA GLY A 225 3.21 -7.55 6.61
C GLY A 225 2.06 -7.83 5.62
N VAL A 226 1.57 -6.77 5.03
CA VAL A 226 0.39 -6.73 4.14
C VAL A 226 0.45 -7.72 2.97
N SER A 227 1.65 -8.07 2.50
CA SER A 227 1.84 -9.07 1.45
C SER A 227 1.21 -10.43 1.77
N GLN A 228 1.16 -10.81 3.05
CA GLN A 228 0.58 -12.08 3.51
C GLN A 228 -0.95 -12.12 3.38
N TRP A 229 -1.58 -10.96 3.20
CA TRP A 229 -3.02 -10.78 3.13
C TRP A 229 -3.53 -10.49 1.72
N LEU A 230 -2.62 -10.26 0.76
CA LEU A 230 -3.00 -9.98 -0.62
C LEU A 230 -3.45 -11.26 -1.33
N PRO A 231 -4.50 -11.21 -2.16
CA PRO A 231 -4.78 -12.28 -3.13
C PRO A 231 -3.55 -12.61 -3.99
N ALA A 232 -3.35 -13.88 -4.35
CA ALA A 232 -2.15 -14.34 -5.06
C ALA A 232 -1.83 -13.51 -6.33
N GLN A 233 -2.86 -13.10 -7.09
CA GLN A 233 -2.69 -12.29 -8.30
C GLN A 233 -2.14 -10.90 -7.99
N LEU A 234 -2.57 -10.28 -6.88
CA LEU A 234 -2.09 -8.97 -6.45
C LEU A 234 -0.71 -9.09 -5.78
N GLN A 235 -0.48 -10.15 -5.02
CA GLN A 235 0.81 -10.44 -4.39
C GLN A 235 1.92 -10.59 -5.44
N SER A 236 1.67 -11.34 -6.53
CA SER A 236 2.65 -11.52 -7.61
C SER A 236 2.96 -10.26 -8.40
N SER A 237 2.06 -9.25 -8.40
CA SER A 237 2.25 -7.96 -9.05
C SER A 237 2.81 -6.88 -8.12
N ALA A 238 2.94 -7.17 -6.82
CA ALA A 238 3.44 -6.23 -5.83
C ALA A 238 4.96 -6.16 -5.83
N VAL A 239 5.49 -4.94 -5.70
CA VAL A 239 6.91 -4.66 -5.48
C VAL A 239 7.06 -4.06 -4.09
N VAL A 240 7.84 -4.71 -3.25
CA VAL A 240 8.07 -4.31 -1.86
C VAL A 240 9.42 -3.60 -1.73
N SER A 241 9.40 -2.34 -1.30
CA SER A 241 10.59 -1.52 -1.09
C SER A 241 10.75 -1.17 0.39
N GLY A 242 11.86 -1.55 0.99
CA GLY A 242 12.25 -1.15 2.35
C GLY A 242 13.21 0.03 2.32
N TYR A 243 12.96 1.06 3.12
CA TYR A 243 13.90 2.16 3.39
C TYR A 243 14.32 2.01 4.85
N VAL A 244 15.55 1.64 5.06
CA VAL A 244 15.96 0.96 6.29
C VAL A 244 17.26 1.53 6.83
N GLU A 245 17.36 1.66 8.15
CA GLU A 245 18.62 2.02 8.80
C GLU A 245 19.54 0.80 8.93
N PRO A 246 20.87 0.98 9.11
CA PRO A 246 21.82 -0.14 9.09
C PRO A 246 21.59 -1.22 10.15
N SER A 247 20.99 -0.87 11.27
CA SER A 247 20.75 -1.80 12.38
C SER A 247 19.42 -2.55 12.20
N GLY A 248 19.48 -3.86 12.07
CA GLY A 248 18.32 -4.72 12.32
C GLY A 248 17.51 -5.17 11.11
N ILE A 249 18.13 -5.27 9.91
CA ILE A 249 17.33 -5.55 8.71
C ILE A 249 17.56 -6.95 8.16
N THR A 250 16.46 -7.66 8.04
CA THR A 250 16.34 -8.83 7.19
C THR A 250 16.09 -8.36 5.74
N THR A 251 17.15 -8.15 4.96
CA THR A 251 17.03 -7.69 3.55
C THR A 251 16.12 -8.58 2.70
N ARG A 252 15.98 -9.86 3.05
CA ARG A 252 15.12 -10.83 2.36
C ARG A 252 13.62 -10.53 2.46
N ALA A 253 13.23 -9.67 3.39
CA ALA A 253 11.82 -9.27 3.56
C ALA A 253 11.31 -8.30 2.50
N PHE A 254 12.20 -7.80 1.62
CA PHE A 254 11.88 -6.80 0.62
C PHE A 254 12.40 -7.24 -0.77
N ASP A 255 11.78 -6.74 -1.84
CA ASP A 255 12.31 -6.91 -3.21
C ASP A 255 13.40 -5.87 -3.51
N ARG A 256 13.29 -4.70 -2.88
CA ARG A 256 14.24 -3.60 -2.98
C ARG A 256 14.56 -3.09 -1.60
N VAL A 257 15.82 -2.86 -1.34
CA VAL A 257 16.27 -2.28 -0.08
C VAL A 257 17.12 -1.05 -0.37
N ARG A 258 16.76 0.05 0.30
CA ARG A 258 17.59 1.24 0.37
C ARG A 258 18.01 1.45 1.81
N VAL A 259 19.29 1.27 2.07
CA VAL A 259 19.87 1.60 3.37
C VAL A 259 20.04 3.12 3.41
N VAL A 260 19.51 3.72 4.46
CA VAL A 260 19.61 5.16 4.75
C VAL A 260 20.47 5.38 5.99
N PRO A 261 21.11 6.54 6.17
CA PRO A 261 21.81 6.86 7.42
C PRO A 261 20.88 6.72 8.62
N ALA A 262 21.43 6.25 9.75
CA ALA A 262 20.66 6.22 10.99
C ALA A 262 20.33 7.65 11.43
N HIS A 263 19.06 7.90 11.73
CA HIS A 263 18.63 9.20 12.24
C HIS A 263 18.90 9.29 13.76
N PRO A 264 19.57 10.34 14.23
CA PRO A 264 19.79 10.55 15.67
C PRO A 264 18.45 10.70 16.41
N ARG A 265 18.23 9.83 17.40
CA ARG A 265 17.06 9.87 18.27
C ARG A 265 17.41 9.36 19.65
N PRO A 266 16.65 9.74 20.70
CA PRO A 266 16.74 9.09 22.01
C PRO A 266 16.51 7.59 21.88
N ASP A 267 17.15 6.79 22.73
CA ASP A 267 16.90 5.34 22.77
C ASP A 267 15.39 5.08 23.00
N PRO A 268 14.67 4.47 22.04
CA PRO A 268 13.25 4.22 22.18
C PRO A 268 12.93 3.32 23.38
N CYS A 269 13.90 2.55 23.85
CA CYS A 269 13.76 1.66 25.01
C CYS A 269 13.86 2.40 26.35
N GLU A 270 14.37 3.62 26.37
CA GLU A 270 14.49 4.38 27.62
C GLU A 270 13.11 4.67 28.26
N ALA A 271 12.11 4.95 27.42
CA ALA A 271 10.75 5.17 27.91
C ALA A 271 10.16 3.95 28.63
N PHE A 272 10.54 2.73 28.23
CA PHE A 272 10.10 1.49 28.88
C PHE A 272 10.85 1.19 30.17
N ARG A 273 12.09 1.71 30.33
CA ARG A 273 12.91 1.50 31.54
C ARG A 273 12.58 2.45 32.68
N ARG A 274 11.90 3.56 32.36
CA ARG A 274 11.50 4.52 33.42
C ARG A 274 10.34 3.93 34.21
N PRO A 275 10.41 3.91 35.57
CA PRO A 275 9.29 3.51 36.39
C PRO A 275 8.08 4.40 36.04
N GLN A 276 6.96 3.80 35.70
CA GLN A 276 5.71 4.56 35.54
C GLN A 276 5.40 5.14 36.94
N SER A 277 5.56 6.45 37.11
CA SER A 277 5.05 7.14 38.29
C SER A 277 3.53 6.89 38.33
N ARG A 278 3.10 6.08 39.30
CA ARG A 278 1.68 5.86 39.57
C ARG A 278 1.08 7.22 39.96
N SER A 279 0.36 7.82 39.05
CA SER A 279 -0.53 8.96 39.32
C SER A 279 -1.91 8.45 39.69
#